data_352f0ba2aee107ab2d9c8e7e5b773bd0
#
_entry.id   352f0ba2aee107ab2d9c8e7e5b773bd0
#
_cell.length_a   1.000
_cell.length_b   1.000
_cell.length_c   1.000
_cell.angle_alpha   90.00
_cell.angle_beta   90.00
_cell.angle_gamma   90.00
#
_symmetry.space_group_name_H-M   'P 1'
#
loop_
_entity.id
_entity.type
_entity.pdbx_description
1 polymer ?
#
loop_
_entity_poly.entity_id
_entity_poly.type
_entity_poly.pdbx_seq_one_letter_code
_entity_poly.pdbx_strand_id
1 'polypeptide(L)'
;MNHGQEQAMARKVATVFGGSGFVGRSVVGRLARAGYVVRVAGRTAAHAATLRMLGDVGQVVPVVASVTDEAACVAAIEGSTLVINLVGILAPHGAATFEAIHVAGAARVARISAAAGVTRLIHVSAIGADAASPSAYARSKGEGEAVVSRHMPQAIIIRPSLIFGVEGAIPAMFARMARFMPVVPVFGPATRFQPVWVGDVAEGMLRIAASEGMEGAIFEFGGPVVMTMRQLVAWAARWGGHPRPLIEVPRWLANVQASVLERLPGRVLTRDQVKLLYIDNVVAPGARTLEMLGITPSPMDLVME
;
A
#
# COMPACT_ATOMS: atom_id res chain seq x y z
N MET A 1 5.13 -10.66 50.30
CA MET A 1 4.13 -11.17 49.37
C MET A 1 3.94 -10.13 48.28
N ASN A 2 4.33 -10.49 47.09
CA ASN A 2 4.52 -9.57 45.95
C ASN A 2 3.19 -9.12 45.33
N HIS A 3 2.75 -7.90 45.61
CA HIS A 3 1.65 -7.22 44.91
C HIS A 3 2.14 -6.33 43.76
N GLY A 4 3.37 -6.54 43.25
CA GLY A 4 4.02 -5.71 42.26
C GLY A 4 4.19 -6.30 40.85
N GLN A 5 3.63 -7.48 40.54
CA GLN A 5 3.91 -8.17 39.27
C GLN A 5 2.69 -8.49 38.37
N GLU A 6 1.52 -8.05 38.73
CA GLU A 6 0.33 -8.09 37.85
C GLU A 6 -0.02 -6.71 37.27
N GLN A 7 0.94 -5.93 36.84
CA GLN A 7 0.62 -5.02 35.75
C GLN A 7 0.43 -5.92 34.52
N ALA A 8 -0.82 -6.34 34.32
CA ALA A 8 -1.24 -6.97 33.07
C ALA A 8 -0.64 -6.14 31.93
N MET A 9 0.31 -6.73 31.19
CA MET A 9 0.88 -6.08 29.99
C MET A 9 -0.32 -5.71 29.12
N ALA A 10 -0.64 -4.43 29.10
CA ALA A 10 -1.75 -3.94 28.32
C ALA A 10 -1.57 -4.46 26.90
N ARG A 11 -2.49 -5.34 26.46
CA ARG A 11 -2.39 -5.99 25.15
C ARG A 11 -2.28 -4.91 24.10
N LYS A 12 -1.16 -4.87 23.37
CA LYS A 12 -0.96 -3.94 22.27
C LYS A 12 -2.00 -4.24 21.19
N VAL A 13 -2.94 -3.33 20.96
CA VAL A 13 -3.98 -3.48 19.94
C VAL A 13 -3.60 -2.67 18.71
N ALA A 14 -3.59 -3.32 17.55
CA ALA A 14 -3.39 -2.67 16.26
C ALA A 14 -4.65 -2.79 15.40
N THR A 15 -5.14 -1.69 14.85
CA THR A 15 -6.20 -1.70 13.83
C THR A 15 -5.62 -1.44 12.46
N VAL A 16 -5.84 -2.37 11.51
CA VAL A 16 -5.31 -2.31 10.15
C VAL A 16 -6.46 -2.18 9.16
N PHE A 17 -6.71 -0.95 8.68
CA PHE A 17 -7.63 -0.70 7.58
C PHE A 17 -7.02 -1.20 6.27
N GLY A 18 -7.77 -2.00 5.51
CA GLY A 18 -7.25 -2.67 4.32
C GLY A 18 -6.37 -3.89 4.63
N GLY A 19 -6.40 -4.39 5.86
CA GLY A 19 -5.57 -5.51 6.32
C GLY A 19 -5.78 -6.83 5.56
N SER A 20 -6.92 -7.02 4.91
CA SER A 20 -7.20 -8.20 4.06
C SER A 20 -6.65 -8.07 2.62
N GLY A 21 -6.09 -6.92 2.26
CA GLY A 21 -5.45 -6.71 0.96
C GLY A 21 -4.05 -7.32 0.86
N PHE A 22 -3.43 -7.19 -0.31
CA PHE A 22 -2.10 -7.72 -0.61
C PHE A 22 -1.03 -7.30 0.41
N VAL A 23 -0.86 -6.00 0.63
CA VAL A 23 0.10 -5.50 1.65
C VAL A 23 -0.39 -5.85 3.06
N GLY A 24 -1.69 -5.73 3.29
CA GLY A 24 -2.29 -5.92 4.60
C GLY A 24 -2.04 -7.29 5.21
N ARG A 25 -2.11 -8.36 4.42
CA ARG A 25 -1.84 -9.73 4.89
C ARG A 25 -0.43 -9.87 5.46
N SER A 26 0.56 -9.31 4.78
CA SER A 26 1.96 -9.31 5.23
C SER A 26 2.13 -8.50 6.52
N VAL A 27 1.44 -7.37 6.65
CA VAL A 27 1.46 -6.51 7.85
C VAL A 27 0.78 -7.22 9.03
N VAL A 28 -0.42 -7.76 8.83
CA VAL A 28 -1.18 -8.47 9.86
C VAL A 28 -0.38 -9.63 10.45
N GLY A 29 0.23 -10.48 9.61
CA GLY A 29 1.02 -11.60 10.07
C GLY A 29 2.27 -11.19 10.86
N ARG A 30 2.92 -10.06 10.53
CA ARG A 30 4.06 -9.54 11.29
C ARG A 30 3.64 -8.94 12.62
N LEU A 31 2.56 -8.17 12.64
CA LEU A 31 2.01 -7.60 13.87
C LEU A 31 1.57 -8.70 14.85
N ALA A 32 0.91 -9.75 14.36
CA ALA A 32 0.52 -10.88 15.18
C ALA A 32 1.74 -11.56 15.83
N ARG A 33 2.79 -11.86 15.02
CA ARG A 33 4.06 -12.41 15.54
C ARG A 33 4.78 -11.49 16.52
N ALA A 34 4.58 -10.18 16.40
CA ALA A 34 5.11 -9.18 17.34
C ALA A 34 4.23 -9.00 18.61
N GLY A 35 3.22 -9.85 18.80
CA GLY A 35 2.39 -9.88 20.01
C GLY A 35 1.21 -8.90 20.01
N TYR A 36 0.89 -8.26 18.89
CA TYR A 36 -0.31 -7.41 18.80
C TYR A 36 -1.58 -8.27 18.68
N VAL A 37 -2.65 -7.83 19.32
CA VAL A 37 -4.01 -8.19 18.90
C VAL A 37 -4.33 -7.33 17.69
N VAL A 38 -4.59 -7.95 16.53
CA VAL A 38 -4.75 -7.25 15.26
C VAL A 38 -6.21 -7.24 14.82
N ARG A 39 -6.85 -6.08 14.84
CA ARG A 39 -8.16 -5.87 14.23
C ARG A 39 -7.98 -5.63 12.73
N VAL A 40 -8.49 -6.54 11.91
CA VAL A 40 -8.43 -6.44 10.45
C VAL A 40 -9.70 -5.76 9.97
N ALA A 41 -9.62 -4.45 9.76
CA ALA A 41 -10.74 -3.63 9.33
C ALA A 41 -10.91 -3.68 7.80
N GLY A 42 -12.11 -4.07 7.35
CA GLY A 42 -12.45 -4.20 5.94
C GLY A 42 -13.94 -4.15 5.68
N ARG A 43 -14.34 -4.04 4.41
CA ARG A 43 -15.75 -3.94 3.99
C ARG A 43 -16.56 -5.20 4.26
N THR A 44 -15.92 -6.34 4.33
CA THR A 44 -16.55 -7.65 4.61
C THR A 44 -15.70 -8.45 5.58
N ALA A 45 -16.34 -9.15 6.50
CA ALA A 45 -15.65 -10.02 7.44
C ALA A 45 -15.04 -11.26 6.76
N ALA A 46 -15.64 -11.73 5.65
CA ALA A 46 -15.24 -12.98 5.00
C ALA A 46 -13.76 -12.99 4.56
N HIS A 47 -13.29 -11.92 3.89
CA HIS A 47 -11.88 -11.83 3.48
C HIS A 47 -10.91 -11.70 4.67
N ALA A 48 -11.34 -11.07 5.75
CA ALA A 48 -10.52 -10.93 6.94
C ALA A 48 -10.51 -12.23 7.80
N ALA A 49 -11.55 -13.05 7.69
CA ALA A 49 -11.64 -14.30 8.45
C ALA A 49 -10.55 -15.32 8.07
N THR A 50 -10.11 -15.34 6.80
CA THR A 50 -9.01 -16.20 6.33
C THR A 50 -7.68 -15.85 7.01
N LEU A 51 -7.54 -14.64 7.54
CA LEU A 51 -6.31 -14.16 8.18
C LEU A 51 -6.19 -14.62 9.65
N ARG A 52 -7.22 -15.23 10.23
CA ARG A 52 -7.18 -15.73 11.61
C ARG A 52 -6.05 -16.75 11.83
N MET A 53 -5.66 -17.48 10.78
CA MET A 53 -4.56 -18.42 10.80
C MET A 53 -3.15 -17.78 10.86
N LEU A 54 -3.04 -16.45 10.72
CA LEU A 54 -1.77 -15.73 10.81
C LEU A 54 -1.31 -15.43 12.22
N GLY A 55 -2.13 -15.76 13.24
CA GLY A 55 -1.84 -15.56 14.66
C GLY A 55 -2.53 -16.61 15.51
N ASP A 56 -2.34 -16.50 16.82
CA ASP A 56 -2.98 -17.38 17.80
C ASP A 56 -4.50 -17.17 17.85
N VAL A 57 -5.21 -18.08 18.54
CA VAL A 57 -6.67 -18.00 18.69
C VAL A 57 -7.08 -16.69 19.35
N GLY A 58 -7.93 -15.91 18.65
CA GLY A 58 -8.40 -14.61 19.11
C GLY A 58 -7.41 -13.46 18.93
N GLN A 59 -6.23 -13.69 18.38
CA GLN A 59 -5.23 -12.65 18.15
C GLN A 59 -5.51 -11.83 16.88
N VAL A 60 -6.02 -12.44 15.83
CA VAL A 60 -6.43 -11.76 14.58
C VAL A 60 -7.94 -11.70 14.52
N VAL A 61 -8.49 -10.50 14.63
CA VAL A 61 -9.93 -10.24 14.77
C VAL A 61 -10.46 -9.52 13.53
N PRO A 62 -11.31 -10.17 12.71
CA PRO A 62 -11.99 -9.50 11.62
C PRO A 62 -12.98 -8.45 12.14
N VAL A 63 -12.94 -7.25 11.57
CA VAL A 63 -13.85 -6.15 11.89
C VAL A 63 -14.47 -5.60 10.60
N VAL A 64 -15.79 -5.48 10.56
CA VAL A 64 -16.45 -4.82 9.42
C VAL A 64 -16.38 -3.31 9.65
N ALA A 65 -15.48 -2.65 8.92
CA ALA A 65 -15.32 -1.20 8.99
C ALA A 65 -14.79 -0.67 7.65
N SER A 66 -15.60 0.17 7.00
CA SER A 66 -15.19 0.94 5.84
C SER A 66 -14.64 2.29 6.29
N VAL A 67 -13.57 2.80 5.65
CA VAL A 67 -13.08 4.17 5.87
C VAL A 67 -14.11 5.25 5.50
N THR A 68 -15.20 4.87 4.82
CA THR A 68 -16.32 5.76 4.48
C THR A 68 -17.42 5.78 5.53
N ASP A 69 -17.35 4.91 6.54
CA ASP A 69 -18.33 4.79 7.62
C ASP A 69 -17.71 5.29 8.94
N GLU A 70 -18.25 6.38 9.46
CA GLU A 70 -17.77 7.05 10.67
C GLU A 70 -17.89 6.16 11.91
N ALA A 71 -19.08 5.61 12.13
CA ALA A 71 -19.37 4.81 13.33
C ALA A 71 -18.54 3.53 13.36
N ALA A 72 -18.41 2.87 12.19
CA ALA A 72 -17.58 1.69 12.06
C ALA A 72 -16.08 1.99 12.29
N CYS A 73 -15.59 3.16 11.84
CA CYS A 73 -14.22 3.58 12.12
C CYS A 73 -13.99 3.82 13.61
N VAL A 74 -14.92 4.50 14.31
CA VAL A 74 -14.83 4.71 15.76
C VAL A 74 -14.72 3.37 16.50
N ALA A 75 -15.66 2.45 16.26
CA ALA A 75 -15.66 1.14 16.89
C ALA A 75 -14.40 0.31 16.59
N ALA A 76 -13.86 0.40 15.38
CA ALA A 76 -12.66 -0.31 15.00
C ALA A 76 -11.38 0.24 15.66
N ILE A 77 -11.30 1.56 15.87
CA ILE A 77 -10.11 2.27 16.39
C ILE A 77 -10.11 2.30 17.92
N GLU A 78 -11.25 2.25 18.57
CA GLU A 78 -11.37 2.33 20.03
C GLU A 78 -10.39 1.39 20.76
N GLY A 79 -9.60 1.92 21.68
CA GLY A 79 -8.60 1.16 22.46
C GLY A 79 -7.39 0.65 21.67
N SER A 80 -7.21 1.11 20.41
CA SER A 80 -6.00 0.79 19.63
C SER A 80 -4.83 1.67 20.07
N THR A 81 -3.65 1.09 20.18
CA THR A 81 -2.38 1.82 20.34
C THR A 81 -1.72 2.14 19.01
N LEU A 82 -2.00 1.33 17.98
CA LEU A 82 -1.49 1.47 16.62
C LEU A 82 -2.64 1.42 15.62
N VAL A 83 -2.66 2.36 14.69
CA VAL A 83 -3.57 2.31 13.52
C VAL A 83 -2.73 2.35 12.24
N ILE A 84 -3.03 1.44 11.30
CA ILE A 84 -2.39 1.43 9.98
C ILE A 84 -3.47 1.57 8.92
N ASN A 85 -3.38 2.61 8.09
CA ASN A 85 -4.30 2.83 6.98
C ASN A 85 -3.63 2.47 5.65
N LEU A 86 -4.00 1.30 5.11
CA LEU A 86 -3.54 0.77 3.82
C LEU A 86 -4.58 0.97 2.71
N VAL A 87 -5.72 1.61 3.03
CA VAL A 87 -6.83 1.69 2.07
C VAL A 87 -6.49 2.64 0.94
N GLY A 88 -6.60 2.13 -0.28
CA GLY A 88 -6.43 2.90 -1.51
C GLY A 88 -7.07 2.22 -2.69
N ILE A 89 -7.32 2.98 -3.74
CA ILE A 89 -7.88 2.53 -5.01
C ILE A 89 -7.02 3.06 -6.17
N LEU A 90 -6.89 2.29 -7.23
CA LEU A 90 -6.16 2.71 -8.45
C LEU A 90 -7.06 3.36 -9.50
N ALA A 91 -8.38 3.18 -9.37
CA ALA A 91 -9.38 3.81 -10.22
C ALA A 91 -10.71 3.94 -9.44
N PRO A 92 -11.49 4.99 -9.64
CA PRO A 92 -12.80 5.15 -9.04
C PRO A 92 -13.78 4.08 -9.51
N HIS A 93 -14.63 3.57 -8.59
CA HIS A 93 -15.71 2.64 -8.92
C HIS A 93 -16.92 2.90 -8.03
N GLY A 94 -18.05 3.29 -8.66
CA GLY A 94 -19.27 3.65 -7.92
C GLY A 94 -19.01 4.75 -6.90
N ALA A 95 -19.44 4.54 -5.66
CA ALA A 95 -19.23 5.47 -4.55
C ALA A 95 -17.75 5.53 -4.04
N ALA A 96 -16.92 4.56 -4.43
CA ALA A 96 -15.49 4.56 -4.09
C ALA A 96 -14.75 5.48 -5.07
N THR A 97 -14.77 6.77 -4.80
CA THR A 97 -14.02 7.80 -5.53
C THR A 97 -12.67 8.07 -4.87
N PHE A 98 -11.74 8.70 -5.58
CA PHE A 98 -10.47 9.13 -4.99
C PHE A 98 -10.71 10.05 -3.80
N GLU A 99 -11.64 11.02 -3.92
CA GLU A 99 -12.00 11.91 -2.83
C GLU A 99 -12.53 11.14 -1.62
N ALA A 100 -13.50 10.24 -1.82
CA ALA A 100 -14.12 9.50 -0.73
C ALA A 100 -13.14 8.58 0.03
N ILE A 101 -12.14 8.01 -0.68
CA ILE A 101 -11.23 7.01 -0.12
C ILE A 101 -9.90 7.63 0.32
N HIS A 102 -9.23 8.38 -0.57
CA HIS A 102 -7.87 8.86 -0.31
C HIS A 102 -7.86 10.14 0.53
N VAL A 103 -8.90 10.97 0.45
CA VAL A 103 -8.97 12.25 1.17
C VAL A 103 -9.90 12.14 2.38
N ALA A 104 -11.21 12.04 2.16
CA ALA A 104 -12.19 12.01 3.25
C ALA A 104 -12.04 10.78 4.16
N GLY A 105 -11.76 9.60 3.58
CA GLY A 105 -11.48 8.37 4.34
C GLY A 105 -10.22 8.47 5.18
N ALA A 106 -9.13 9.00 4.61
CA ALA A 106 -7.87 9.21 5.32
C ALA A 106 -8.02 10.25 6.45
N ALA A 107 -8.70 11.37 6.18
CA ALA A 107 -9.03 12.39 7.18
C ALA A 107 -9.82 11.81 8.36
N ARG A 108 -10.84 10.97 8.06
CA ARG A 108 -11.67 10.31 9.07
C ARG A 108 -10.82 9.41 9.98
N VAL A 109 -10.01 8.53 9.39
CA VAL A 109 -9.14 7.64 10.16
C VAL A 109 -8.18 8.44 11.04
N ALA A 110 -7.54 9.49 10.51
CA ALA A 110 -6.60 10.32 11.26
C ALA A 110 -7.29 11.07 12.41
N ARG A 111 -8.42 11.71 12.15
CA ARG A 111 -9.20 12.47 13.15
C ARG A 111 -9.69 11.57 14.29
N ILE A 112 -10.26 10.39 13.96
CA ILE A 112 -10.74 9.44 14.96
C ILE A 112 -9.56 8.86 15.75
N SER A 113 -8.44 8.56 15.10
CA SER A 113 -7.24 8.08 15.78
C SER A 113 -6.70 9.10 16.79
N ALA A 114 -6.66 10.37 16.40
CA ALA A 114 -6.24 11.45 17.31
C ALA A 114 -7.21 11.60 18.50
N ALA A 115 -8.53 11.59 18.24
CA ALA A 115 -9.55 11.70 19.30
C ALA A 115 -9.55 10.50 20.25
N ALA A 116 -9.22 9.30 19.76
CA ALA A 116 -9.13 8.07 20.55
C ALA A 116 -7.80 7.93 21.32
N GLY A 117 -6.88 8.89 21.22
CA GLY A 117 -5.57 8.83 21.87
C GLY A 117 -4.63 7.76 21.31
N VAL A 118 -4.81 7.38 20.04
CA VAL A 118 -3.92 6.44 19.36
C VAL A 118 -2.50 6.99 19.36
N THR A 119 -1.55 6.23 19.89
CA THR A 119 -0.16 6.69 20.02
C THR A 119 0.55 6.73 18.67
N ARG A 120 0.17 5.87 17.72
CA ARG A 120 0.82 5.80 16.40
C ARG A 120 -0.15 5.55 15.27
N LEU A 121 -0.13 6.42 14.27
CA LEU A 121 -0.82 6.24 13.00
C LEU A 121 0.21 6.12 11.87
N ILE A 122 0.12 5.06 11.09
CA ILE A 122 0.88 4.88 9.85
C ILE A 122 -0.11 4.98 8.68
N HIS A 123 0.11 5.95 7.79
CA HIS A 123 -0.69 6.13 6.58
C HIS A 123 0.10 5.79 5.33
N VAL A 124 -0.44 4.90 4.49
CA VAL A 124 0.23 4.49 3.25
C VAL A 124 -0.25 5.32 2.08
N SER A 125 0.70 6.07 1.52
CA SER A 125 0.58 6.88 0.32
C SER A 125 1.23 6.17 -0.89
N ALA A 126 1.92 6.90 -1.73
CA ALA A 126 2.71 6.37 -2.85
C ALA A 126 3.81 7.38 -3.23
N ILE A 127 4.93 6.90 -3.80
CA ILE A 127 5.91 7.79 -4.44
C ILE A 127 5.21 8.56 -5.56
N GLY A 128 5.48 9.86 -5.65
CA GLY A 128 4.82 10.77 -6.58
C GLY A 128 3.50 11.36 -6.10
N ALA A 129 3.12 11.15 -4.81
CA ALA A 129 1.99 11.85 -4.19
C ALA A 129 2.27 13.35 -4.14
N ASP A 130 1.40 14.13 -4.81
CA ASP A 130 1.54 15.59 -4.93
C ASP A 130 0.16 16.22 -5.17
N ALA A 131 -0.26 17.10 -4.25
CA ALA A 131 -1.55 17.80 -4.33
C ALA A 131 -1.68 18.71 -5.57
N ALA A 132 -0.57 19.09 -6.21
CA ALA A 132 -0.54 19.86 -7.46
C ALA A 132 -0.48 18.98 -8.73
N SER A 133 -0.43 17.65 -8.59
CA SER A 133 -0.27 16.73 -9.72
C SER A 133 -1.40 16.83 -10.74
N PRO A 134 -1.11 16.77 -12.06
CA PRO A 134 -2.11 16.64 -13.11
C PRO A 134 -2.81 15.26 -13.11
N SER A 135 -2.24 14.25 -12.44
CA SER A 135 -2.90 12.96 -12.20
C SER A 135 -3.85 13.07 -11.03
N ALA A 136 -5.11 12.66 -11.24
CA ALA A 136 -6.11 12.63 -10.17
C ALA A 136 -5.74 11.67 -9.04
N TYR A 137 -5.10 10.54 -9.37
CA TYR A 137 -4.58 9.60 -8.38
C TYR A 137 -3.50 10.25 -7.51
N ALA A 138 -2.41 10.75 -8.14
CA ALA A 138 -1.29 11.34 -7.41
C ALA A 138 -1.72 12.55 -6.59
N ARG A 139 -2.62 13.40 -7.16
CA ARG A 139 -3.19 14.54 -6.45
C ARG A 139 -3.96 14.10 -5.21
N SER A 140 -4.86 13.13 -5.34
CA SER A 140 -5.65 12.64 -4.21
C SER A 140 -4.80 11.99 -3.11
N LYS A 141 -3.67 11.36 -3.48
CA LYS A 141 -2.71 10.85 -2.49
C LYS A 141 -2.03 11.99 -1.75
N GLY A 142 -1.58 13.05 -2.44
CA GLY A 142 -0.99 14.24 -1.81
C GLY A 142 -1.98 15.00 -0.92
N GLU A 143 -3.22 15.18 -1.37
CA GLU A 143 -4.30 15.74 -0.57
C GLU A 143 -4.61 14.88 0.67
N GLY A 144 -4.60 13.55 0.51
CA GLY A 144 -4.73 12.59 1.61
C GLY A 144 -3.65 12.72 2.67
N GLU A 145 -2.39 12.87 2.25
CA GLU A 145 -1.28 13.14 3.18
C GLU A 145 -1.47 14.45 3.94
N ALA A 146 -1.86 15.51 3.24
CA ALA A 146 -2.07 16.82 3.84
C ALA A 146 -3.18 16.81 4.91
N VAL A 147 -4.30 16.12 4.67
CA VAL A 147 -5.38 16.02 5.65
C VAL A 147 -5.02 15.11 6.83
N VAL A 148 -4.25 14.04 6.61
CA VAL A 148 -3.73 13.18 7.68
C VAL A 148 -2.82 13.98 8.61
N SER A 149 -1.83 14.68 8.05
CA SER A 149 -0.89 15.51 8.82
C SER A 149 -1.58 16.65 9.56
N ARG A 150 -2.68 17.19 9.02
CA ARG A 150 -3.48 18.23 9.70
C ARG A 150 -4.21 17.70 10.92
N HIS A 151 -4.81 16.50 10.84
CA HIS A 151 -5.59 15.91 11.93
C HIS A 151 -4.73 15.20 12.96
N MET A 152 -3.59 14.65 12.55
CA MET A 152 -2.65 13.93 13.40
C MET A 152 -1.21 14.23 12.96
N PRO A 153 -0.63 15.38 13.38
CA PRO A 153 0.70 15.83 12.95
C PRO A 153 1.82 14.82 13.19
N GLN A 154 1.68 13.97 14.20
CA GLN A 154 2.62 12.88 14.51
C GLN A 154 2.42 11.64 13.64
N ALA A 155 1.43 11.59 12.76
CA ALA A 155 1.22 10.45 11.85
C ALA A 155 2.44 10.26 10.94
N ILE A 156 2.80 9.01 10.71
CA ILE A 156 3.92 8.65 9.83
C ILE A 156 3.34 8.27 8.46
N ILE A 157 3.90 8.86 7.42
CA ILE A 157 3.49 8.62 6.05
C ILE A 157 4.51 7.71 5.38
N ILE A 158 4.04 6.66 4.71
CA ILE A 158 4.87 5.78 3.92
C ILE A 158 4.47 5.91 2.45
N ARG A 159 5.43 6.26 1.61
CA ARG A 159 5.32 6.32 0.15
C ARG A 159 6.08 5.14 -0.46
N PRO A 160 5.47 4.00 -0.69
CA PRO A 160 6.13 2.92 -1.41
C PRO A 160 6.20 3.22 -2.91
N SER A 161 7.23 2.69 -3.56
CA SER A 161 7.26 2.47 -5.00
C SER A 161 6.32 1.31 -5.37
N LEU A 162 6.43 0.78 -6.57
CA LEU A 162 5.67 -0.36 -7.03
C LEU A 162 5.92 -1.57 -6.11
N ILE A 163 4.89 -2.00 -5.37
CA ILE A 163 5.02 -3.13 -4.45
C ILE A 163 4.82 -4.44 -5.20
N PHE A 164 5.74 -5.38 -5.04
CA PHE A 164 5.67 -6.70 -5.66
C PHE A 164 5.69 -7.83 -4.62
N GLY A 165 5.31 -9.04 -5.08
CA GLY A 165 5.31 -10.28 -4.31
C GLY A 165 4.55 -11.35 -5.08
N VAL A 166 4.61 -12.61 -4.64
CA VAL A 166 4.00 -13.76 -5.32
C VAL A 166 2.49 -13.57 -5.54
N GLU A 167 1.80 -12.99 -4.56
CA GLU A 167 0.36 -12.66 -4.66
C GLU A 167 0.11 -11.27 -5.30
N GLY A 168 1.16 -10.56 -5.72
CA GLY A 168 1.09 -9.20 -6.26
C GLY A 168 0.55 -9.18 -7.68
N ALA A 169 -0.37 -8.24 -7.94
CA ALA A 169 -1.08 -8.19 -9.22
C ALA A 169 -0.18 -7.83 -10.41
N ILE A 170 0.84 -6.98 -10.23
CA ILE A 170 1.57 -6.36 -11.34
C ILE A 170 2.52 -7.34 -12.06
N PRO A 171 3.46 -8.04 -11.38
CA PRO A 171 4.26 -9.04 -12.06
C PRO A 171 3.42 -10.14 -12.68
N ALA A 172 2.40 -10.64 -11.95
CA ALA A 172 1.49 -11.66 -12.44
C ALA A 172 0.67 -11.19 -13.66
N MET A 173 0.29 -9.92 -13.73
CA MET A 173 -0.40 -9.36 -14.89
C MET A 173 0.48 -9.40 -16.14
N PHE A 174 1.73 -8.94 -16.06
CA PHE A 174 2.64 -8.96 -17.21
C PHE A 174 3.03 -10.39 -17.62
N ALA A 175 3.25 -11.30 -16.66
CA ALA A 175 3.49 -12.71 -16.92
C ALA A 175 2.30 -13.36 -17.66
N ARG A 176 1.07 -13.05 -17.22
CA ARG A 176 -0.16 -13.51 -17.89
C ARG A 176 -0.29 -12.94 -19.30
N MET A 177 0.01 -11.63 -19.49
CA MET A 177 0.02 -11.05 -20.84
C MET A 177 1.02 -11.78 -21.74
N ALA A 178 2.24 -12.03 -21.26
CA ALA A 178 3.27 -12.74 -22.00
C ALA A 178 2.87 -14.19 -22.34
N ARG A 179 2.07 -14.84 -21.50
CA ARG A 179 1.55 -16.19 -21.76
C ARG A 179 0.59 -16.25 -22.94
N PHE A 180 -0.31 -15.24 -23.05
CA PHE A 180 -1.41 -15.27 -24.03
C PHE A 180 -1.15 -14.42 -25.28
N MET A 181 -0.18 -13.50 -25.23
CA MET A 181 0.13 -12.61 -26.34
C MET A 181 1.45 -12.98 -26.99
N PRO A 182 1.53 -13.01 -28.33
CA PRO A 182 2.80 -13.28 -29.04
C PRO A 182 3.80 -12.12 -28.86
N VAL A 183 3.31 -10.92 -28.60
CA VAL A 183 4.08 -9.71 -28.35
C VAL A 183 3.45 -8.93 -27.19
N VAL A 184 4.26 -8.41 -26.28
CA VAL A 184 3.76 -7.67 -25.10
C VAL A 184 3.92 -6.16 -25.34
N PRO A 185 2.82 -5.39 -25.28
CA PRO A 185 2.90 -3.93 -25.36
C PRO A 185 3.49 -3.33 -24.08
N VAL A 186 4.39 -2.35 -24.26
CA VAL A 186 5.01 -1.61 -23.15
C VAL A 186 4.64 -0.13 -23.26
N PHE A 187 4.01 0.39 -22.25
CA PHE A 187 3.66 1.82 -22.11
C PHE A 187 4.72 2.51 -21.25
N GLY A 188 5.19 3.67 -21.66
CA GLY A 188 6.25 4.41 -20.96
C GLY A 188 7.54 3.59 -20.78
N PRO A 189 8.14 3.04 -21.87
CA PRO A 189 9.21 2.05 -21.77
C PRO A 189 10.44 2.53 -21.00
N ALA A 190 10.72 3.83 -21.03
CA ALA A 190 11.85 4.45 -20.34
C ALA A 190 11.55 4.91 -18.90
N THR A 191 10.30 4.89 -18.49
CA THR A 191 9.90 5.31 -17.14
C THR A 191 10.52 4.38 -16.08
N ARG A 192 11.12 4.98 -15.06
CA ARG A 192 11.88 4.28 -14.03
C ARG A 192 10.99 3.95 -12.84
N PHE A 193 11.15 2.74 -12.33
CA PHE A 193 10.52 2.23 -11.13
C PHE A 193 11.57 1.65 -10.20
N GLN A 194 11.29 1.63 -8.92
CA GLN A 194 12.15 1.02 -7.91
C GLN A 194 11.34 -0.02 -7.10
N PRO A 195 10.97 -1.16 -7.73
CA PRO A 195 10.05 -2.12 -7.16
C PRO A 195 10.53 -2.59 -5.78
N VAL A 196 9.61 -2.59 -4.81
CA VAL A 196 9.87 -2.98 -3.42
C VAL A 196 9.08 -4.23 -3.04
N TRP A 197 9.73 -5.17 -2.36
CA TRP A 197 9.06 -6.39 -1.90
C TRP A 197 8.05 -6.10 -0.79
N VAL A 198 6.87 -6.70 -0.88
CA VAL A 198 5.80 -6.55 0.12
C VAL A 198 6.24 -6.95 1.53
N GLY A 199 7.17 -7.90 1.63
CA GLY A 199 7.78 -8.30 2.89
C GLY A 199 8.57 -7.19 3.55
N ASP A 200 9.40 -6.46 2.78
CA ASP A 200 10.20 -5.34 3.29
C ASP A 200 9.32 -4.15 3.68
N VAL A 201 8.27 -3.89 2.89
CA VAL A 201 7.27 -2.85 3.22
C VAL A 201 6.59 -3.14 4.55
N ALA A 202 6.18 -4.39 4.77
CA ALA A 202 5.53 -4.79 6.02
C ALA A 202 6.50 -4.80 7.21
N GLU A 203 7.76 -5.20 7.00
CA GLU A 203 8.82 -5.12 8.01
C GLU A 203 9.13 -3.66 8.37
N GLY A 204 9.22 -2.77 7.37
CA GLY A 204 9.41 -1.34 7.59
C GLY A 204 8.30 -0.74 8.46
N MET A 205 7.05 -1.10 8.20
CA MET A 205 5.91 -0.66 9.01
C MET A 205 6.02 -1.17 10.45
N LEU A 206 6.42 -2.44 10.65
CA LEU A 206 6.61 -3.00 11.98
C LEU A 206 7.71 -2.28 12.75
N ARG A 207 8.87 -2.01 12.13
CA ARG A 207 9.97 -1.28 12.76
C ARG A 207 9.58 0.15 13.10
N ILE A 208 8.89 0.84 12.21
CA ILE A 208 8.32 2.17 12.49
C ILE A 208 7.35 2.11 13.67
N ALA A 209 6.49 1.08 13.74
CA ALA A 209 5.56 0.91 14.85
C ALA A 209 6.25 0.72 16.19
N ALA A 210 7.44 0.13 16.20
CA ALA A 210 8.24 -0.16 17.39
C ALA A 210 9.25 0.94 17.76
N SER A 211 9.55 1.87 16.84
CA SER A 211 10.57 2.91 17.03
C SER A 211 10.00 4.18 17.63
N GLU A 212 10.81 4.94 18.35
CA GLU A 212 10.51 6.30 18.82
C GLU A 212 11.22 7.35 17.94
N GLY A 213 10.79 8.60 18.01
CA GLY A 213 11.43 9.71 17.29
C GLY A 213 11.17 9.74 15.78
N MET A 214 10.11 9.05 15.33
CA MET A 214 9.72 9.02 13.91
C MET A 214 8.43 9.79 13.62
N GLU A 215 7.93 10.52 14.61
CA GLU A 215 6.67 11.26 14.54
C GLU A 215 6.70 12.30 13.42
N GLY A 216 5.63 12.31 12.61
CA GLY A 216 5.49 13.21 11.46
C GLY A 216 6.43 12.91 10.29
N ALA A 217 7.19 11.81 10.34
CA ALA A 217 8.13 11.45 9.27
C ALA A 217 7.42 10.95 8.02
N ILE A 218 8.03 11.25 6.87
CA ILE A 218 7.68 10.67 5.57
C ILE A 218 8.81 9.73 5.16
N PHE A 219 8.46 8.49 4.85
CA PHE A 219 9.39 7.49 4.34
C PHE A 219 9.04 7.15 2.89
N GLU A 220 10.06 6.97 2.06
CA GLU A 220 9.91 6.43 0.71
C GLU A 220 10.54 5.04 0.65
N PHE A 221 9.73 4.03 0.33
CA PHE A 221 10.16 2.64 0.30
C PHE A 221 10.39 2.19 -1.15
N GLY A 222 11.65 2.05 -1.53
CA GLY A 222 12.09 1.47 -2.78
C GLY A 222 12.84 0.16 -2.57
N GLY A 223 12.91 -0.65 -3.60
CA GLY A 223 13.76 -1.85 -3.62
C GLY A 223 15.21 -1.52 -3.96
N PRO A 224 16.10 -2.53 -4.06
CA PRO A 224 17.53 -2.30 -4.24
C PRO A 224 17.90 -1.89 -5.67
N VAL A 225 17.01 -2.09 -6.65
CA VAL A 225 17.30 -1.87 -8.07
C VAL A 225 16.28 -0.95 -8.70
N VAL A 226 16.75 0.09 -9.38
CA VAL A 226 15.94 0.92 -10.27
C VAL A 226 15.92 0.27 -11.65
N MET A 227 14.73 0.06 -12.20
CA MET A 227 14.54 -0.52 -13.53
C MET A 227 13.52 0.26 -14.34
N THR A 228 13.69 0.24 -15.66
CA THR A 228 12.70 0.83 -16.57
C THR A 228 11.46 -0.06 -16.68
N MET A 229 10.32 0.51 -17.11
CA MET A 229 9.11 -0.29 -17.39
C MET A 229 9.40 -1.42 -18.39
N ARG A 230 10.23 -1.16 -19.41
CA ARG A 230 10.66 -2.19 -20.37
C ARG A 230 11.38 -3.35 -19.68
N GLN A 231 12.31 -3.04 -18.77
CA GLN A 231 13.04 -4.06 -18.01
C GLN A 231 12.12 -4.84 -17.06
N LEU A 232 11.18 -4.15 -16.39
CA LEU A 232 10.19 -4.76 -15.49
C LEU A 232 9.29 -5.74 -16.25
N VAL A 233 8.76 -5.36 -17.41
CA VAL A 233 7.92 -6.21 -18.25
C VAL A 233 8.70 -7.41 -18.79
N ALA A 234 9.95 -7.18 -19.24
CA ALA A 234 10.84 -8.27 -19.69
C ALA A 234 11.15 -9.26 -18.58
N TRP A 235 11.39 -8.75 -17.36
CA TRP A 235 11.62 -9.57 -16.17
C TRP A 235 10.38 -10.41 -15.85
N ALA A 236 9.20 -9.80 -15.79
CA ALA A 236 7.95 -10.51 -15.49
C ALA A 236 7.59 -11.59 -16.53
N ALA A 237 7.88 -11.32 -17.81
CA ALA A 237 7.68 -12.30 -18.88
C ALA A 237 8.61 -13.53 -18.74
N ARG A 238 9.87 -13.31 -18.35
CA ARG A 238 10.83 -14.40 -18.07
C ARG A 238 10.42 -15.19 -16.83
N TRP A 239 10.08 -14.48 -15.73
CA TRP A 239 9.60 -15.10 -14.50
C TRP A 239 8.37 -15.98 -14.75
N GLY A 240 7.43 -15.52 -15.59
CA GLY A 240 6.25 -16.30 -15.99
C GLY A 240 6.55 -17.45 -16.98
N GLY A 241 7.81 -17.71 -17.34
CA GLY A 241 8.22 -18.77 -18.26
C GLY A 241 7.90 -18.49 -19.74
N HIS A 242 7.49 -17.27 -20.10
CA HIS A 242 7.08 -16.91 -21.46
C HIS A 242 7.79 -15.64 -21.95
N PRO A 243 9.13 -15.68 -22.18
CA PRO A 243 9.82 -14.53 -22.76
C PRO A 243 9.24 -14.20 -24.14
N ARG A 244 8.83 -12.96 -24.35
CA ARG A 244 8.19 -12.47 -25.58
C ARG A 244 8.87 -11.21 -26.08
N PRO A 245 8.83 -10.93 -27.38
CA PRO A 245 9.18 -9.62 -27.93
C PRO A 245 8.33 -8.52 -27.30
N LEU A 246 8.96 -7.37 -27.00
CA LEU A 246 8.30 -6.21 -26.43
C LEU A 246 8.13 -5.14 -27.49
N ILE A 247 6.91 -4.62 -27.66
CA ILE A 247 6.63 -3.49 -28.56
C ILE A 247 6.31 -2.25 -27.71
N GLU A 248 7.03 -1.17 -27.97
CA GLU A 248 6.79 0.11 -27.33
C GLU A 248 5.55 0.77 -27.93
N VAL A 249 4.61 1.15 -27.06
CA VAL A 249 3.38 1.83 -27.48
C VAL A 249 3.60 3.34 -27.39
N PRO A 250 3.50 4.08 -28.50
CA PRO A 250 3.59 5.53 -28.48
C PRO A 250 2.55 6.16 -27.56
N ARG A 251 2.91 7.25 -26.87
CA ARG A 251 2.04 7.90 -25.87
C ARG A 251 0.67 8.30 -26.42
N TRP A 252 0.61 8.77 -27.67
CA TRP A 252 -0.64 9.15 -28.31
C TRP A 252 -1.58 7.94 -28.47
N LEU A 253 -1.04 6.77 -28.87
CA LEU A 253 -1.81 5.54 -29.02
C LEU A 253 -2.26 5.00 -27.66
N ALA A 254 -1.41 5.08 -26.63
CA ALA A 254 -1.76 4.75 -25.26
C ALA A 254 -2.97 5.57 -24.76
N ASN A 255 -2.99 6.87 -25.04
CA ASN A 255 -4.10 7.76 -24.69
C ASN A 255 -5.40 7.41 -25.43
N VAL A 256 -5.32 7.06 -26.71
CA VAL A 256 -6.49 6.62 -27.51
C VAL A 256 -7.03 5.31 -26.92
N GLN A 257 -6.15 4.32 -26.68
CA GLN A 257 -6.55 3.04 -26.07
C GLN A 257 -7.20 3.25 -24.71
N ALA A 258 -6.58 4.06 -23.83
CA ALA A 258 -7.13 4.37 -22.51
C ALA A 258 -8.50 5.03 -22.60
N SER A 259 -8.72 5.93 -23.55
CA SER A 259 -10.01 6.60 -23.78
C SER A 259 -11.14 5.63 -24.13
N VAL A 260 -10.84 4.52 -24.79
CA VAL A 260 -11.80 3.45 -25.10
C VAL A 260 -11.96 2.51 -23.90
N LEU A 261 -10.83 2.03 -23.32
CA LEU A 261 -10.83 1.04 -22.27
C LEU A 261 -11.42 1.56 -20.94
N GLU A 262 -11.32 2.86 -20.65
CA GLU A 262 -11.92 3.44 -19.44
C GLU A 262 -13.44 3.43 -19.44
N ARG A 263 -14.07 3.26 -20.63
CA ARG A 263 -15.54 3.14 -20.80
C ARG A 263 -16.06 1.71 -20.68
N LEU A 264 -15.16 0.71 -20.74
CA LEU A 264 -15.53 -0.69 -20.62
C LEU A 264 -15.66 -1.13 -19.15
N PRO A 265 -16.51 -2.12 -18.85
CA PRO A 265 -16.54 -2.74 -17.53
C PRO A 265 -15.17 -3.28 -17.15
N GLY A 266 -14.72 -2.99 -15.90
CA GLY A 266 -13.42 -3.43 -15.41
C GLY A 266 -12.28 -2.41 -15.53
N ARG A 267 -12.43 -1.33 -16.32
CA ARG A 267 -11.47 -0.19 -16.42
C ARG A 267 -10.01 -0.63 -16.39
N VAL A 268 -9.61 -1.49 -17.31
CA VAL A 268 -8.28 -2.12 -17.35
C VAL A 268 -7.15 -1.09 -17.47
N LEU A 269 -7.40 0.03 -18.16
CA LEU A 269 -6.47 1.13 -18.33
C LEU A 269 -7.25 2.44 -18.43
N THR A 270 -6.90 3.43 -17.61
CA THR A 270 -7.50 4.77 -17.65
C THR A 270 -6.49 5.80 -18.15
N ARG A 271 -7.00 6.93 -18.69
CA ARG A 271 -6.13 8.05 -19.10
C ARG A 271 -5.28 8.59 -17.94
N ASP A 272 -5.79 8.55 -16.72
CA ASP A 272 -5.05 8.96 -15.54
C ASP A 272 -3.91 8.00 -15.22
N GLN A 273 -4.15 6.69 -15.33
CA GLN A 273 -3.08 5.69 -15.20
C GLN A 273 -2.01 5.84 -16.29
N VAL A 274 -2.41 6.17 -17.54
CA VAL A 274 -1.43 6.45 -18.60
C VAL A 274 -0.53 7.61 -18.23
N LYS A 275 -1.04 8.69 -17.61
CA LYS A 275 -0.18 9.80 -17.16
C LYS A 275 0.89 9.32 -16.17
N LEU A 276 0.52 8.44 -15.22
CA LEU A 276 1.43 7.89 -14.23
C LEU A 276 2.51 6.98 -14.84
N LEU A 277 2.19 6.26 -15.92
CA LEU A 277 3.14 5.42 -16.63
C LEU A 277 4.27 6.20 -17.35
N TYR A 278 4.24 7.52 -17.34
CA TYR A 278 5.28 8.40 -17.89
C TYR A 278 5.94 9.29 -16.83
N ILE A 279 5.73 8.98 -15.54
CA ILE A 279 6.35 9.66 -14.39
C ILE A 279 7.17 8.64 -13.62
N ASP A 280 8.43 8.96 -13.37
CA ASP A 280 9.32 8.09 -12.60
C ASP A 280 8.75 7.83 -11.19
N ASN A 281 8.85 6.59 -10.75
CA ASN A 281 8.41 6.13 -9.45
C ASN A 281 9.59 5.53 -8.69
N VAL A 282 10.54 6.39 -8.35
CA VAL A 282 11.80 6.08 -7.67
C VAL A 282 11.94 6.92 -6.42
N VAL A 283 12.66 6.42 -5.45
CA VAL A 283 12.97 7.12 -4.19
C VAL A 283 13.71 8.42 -4.48
N ALA A 284 13.27 9.51 -3.88
CA ALA A 284 13.88 10.82 -4.03
C ALA A 284 15.23 10.90 -3.30
N PRO A 285 16.21 11.63 -3.84
CA PRO A 285 17.47 11.87 -3.14
C PRO A 285 17.24 12.48 -1.75
N GLY A 286 17.85 11.89 -0.72
CA GLY A 286 17.73 12.35 0.66
C GLY A 286 16.43 11.96 1.38
N ALA A 287 15.55 11.18 0.75
CA ALA A 287 14.38 10.63 1.42
C ALA A 287 14.76 9.65 2.53
N ARG A 288 13.90 9.49 3.53
CA ARG A 288 14.04 8.43 4.53
C ARG A 288 13.61 7.10 3.92
N THR A 289 14.45 6.09 4.01
CA THR A 289 14.28 4.81 3.31
C THR A 289 14.26 3.62 4.26
N LEU A 290 14.11 2.41 3.72
CA LEU A 290 14.16 1.14 4.46
C LEU A 290 15.52 0.94 5.16
N GLU A 291 16.59 1.39 4.54
CA GLU A 291 17.95 1.26 5.09
C GLU A 291 18.10 2.04 6.40
N MET A 292 17.45 3.19 6.55
CA MET A 292 17.43 3.95 7.81
C MET A 292 16.71 3.20 8.95
N LEU A 293 15.86 2.24 8.59
CA LEU A 293 15.23 1.31 9.54
C LEU A 293 16.08 0.04 9.76
N GLY A 294 17.28 -0.03 9.19
CA GLY A 294 18.16 -1.21 9.26
C GLY A 294 17.66 -2.38 8.41
N ILE A 295 16.87 -2.11 7.36
CA ILE A 295 16.36 -3.13 6.43
C ILE A 295 17.15 -3.00 5.12
N THR A 296 17.79 -4.07 4.69
CA THR A 296 18.36 -4.19 3.34
C THR A 296 17.25 -4.66 2.42
N PRO A 297 16.82 -3.85 1.43
CA PRO A 297 15.74 -4.23 0.53
C PRO A 297 16.05 -5.50 -0.29
N SER A 298 15.06 -6.37 -0.41
CA SER A 298 15.20 -7.68 -1.06
C SER A 298 15.11 -7.57 -2.59
N PRO A 299 16.06 -8.19 -3.35
CA PRO A 299 16.00 -8.26 -4.80
C PRO A 299 14.80 -9.09 -5.30
N MET A 300 14.23 -8.69 -6.45
CA MET A 300 13.08 -9.39 -7.04
C MET A 300 13.39 -10.86 -7.34
N ASP A 301 14.57 -11.14 -7.87
CA ASP A 301 14.98 -12.51 -8.25
C ASP A 301 15.07 -13.45 -7.05
N LEU A 302 15.41 -12.91 -5.86
CA LEU A 302 15.53 -13.71 -4.63
C LEU A 302 14.18 -14.12 -4.03
N VAL A 303 13.16 -13.29 -4.18
CA VAL A 303 11.88 -13.46 -3.46
C VAL A 303 10.72 -13.94 -4.35
N MET A 304 10.98 -14.06 -5.66
CA MET A 304 10.00 -14.49 -6.65
C MET A 304 10.39 -15.84 -7.30
N GLU A 305 11.35 -16.56 -6.71
CA GLU A 305 11.71 -17.93 -7.11
C GLU A 305 10.57 -18.93 -6.91
#